data_c7b0efa7ec0c033b8ed0650df13b21b6
#
_entry.id   c7b0efa7ec0c033b8ed0650df13b21b6
#
_cell.length_a   1.000
_cell.length_b   1.000
_cell.length_c   1.000
_cell.angle_alpha   90.00
_cell.angle_beta   90.00
_cell.angle_gamma   90.00
#
_symmetry.space_group_name_H-M   'P 1'
#
loop_
_entity.id
_entity.type
_entity.pdbx_description
1 polymer ?
#
loop_
_entity_poly.entity_id
_entity_poly.type
_entity_poly.pdbx_seq_one_letter_code
_entity_poly.pdbx_strand_id
1 'polypeptide(L)'
;GITDNLPRSLTNNVKAEIDLNKWNVPKIFKWVQSYGISQSEMLRTFNCGYGMVVIIEKSKFNKFKNLMKKHKLGYDKIGVLLNSQKSKKRIKFIGKLNFND
;
A
#
# COMPACT_ATOMS: atom_id res chain seq x y z
N GLY A 1 -10.49 -0.53 -0.21
CA GLY A 1 -9.13 -0.07 -0.52
C GLY A 1 -8.22 -0.06 0.71
N ILE A 2 -6.97 0.21 0.48
CA ILE A 2 -5.93 0.16 1.52
C ILE A 2 -6.20 1.13 2.68
N THR A 3 -6.81 2.27 2.40
CA THR A 3 -7.07 3.30 3.42
C THR A 3 -7.85 2.77 4.61
N ASP A 4 -8.84 1.95 4.37
CA ASP A 4 -9.70 1.41 5.43
C ASP A 4 -9.29 0.00 5.86
N ASN A 5 -8.70 -0.79 4.97
CA ASN A 5 -8.38 -2.19 5.24
C ASN A 5 -7.07 -2.37 6.01
N LEU A 6 -6.02 -1.67 5.63
CA LEU A 6 -4.72 -1.84 6.26
C LEU A 6 -4.73 -1.50 7.76
N PRO A 7 -5.35 -0.39 8.19
CA PRO A 7 -5.37 -0.06 9.62
C PRO A 7 -5.97 -1.15 10.51
N ARG A 8 -6.90 -1.94 9.99
CA ARG A 8 -7.55 -3.03 10.75
C ARG A 8 -6.56 -4.14 11.14
N SER A 9 -5.47 -4.27 10.40
CA SER A 9 -4.43 -5.29 10.65
C SER A 9 -3.33 -4.80 11.58
N LEU A 10 -3.38 -3.53 12.01
CA LEU A 10 -2.33 -2.92 12.80
C LEU A 10 -2.67 -2.93 14.30
N THR A 11 -1.66 -3.13 15.13
CA THR A 11 -1.79 -2.98 16.58
C THR A 11 -1.85 -1.50 16.97
N ASN A 12 -2.24 -1.22 18.22
CA ASN A 12 -2.56 0.15 18.65
C ASN A 12 -1.39 1.15 18.63
N ASN A 13 -0.16 0.67 18.67
CA ASN A 13 1.02 1.53 18.74
C ASN A 13 1.81 1.57 17.43
N VAL A 14 1.17 1.21 16.32
CA VAL A 14 1.81 1.10 15.02
C VAL A 14 1.04 1.93 13.99
N LYS A 15 1.77 2.63 13.15
CA LYS A 15 1.27 3.43 12.03
C LYS A 15 1.93 2.97 10.75
N ALA A 16 1.15 2.85 9.69
CA ALA A 16 1.67 2.55 8.36
C ALA A 16 2.01 3.84 7.60
N GLU A 17 3.17 3.87 7.00
CA GLU A 17 3.58 4.95 6.09
C GLU A 17 3.76 4.37 4.71
N ILE A 18 2.91 4.78 3.78
CA ILE A 18 2.84 4.26 2.42
C ILE A 18 3.40 5.29 1.45
N ASP A 19 4.40 4.89 0.68
CA ASP A 19 5.03 5.75 -0.33
C ASP A 19 4.33 5.55 -1.68
N LEU A 20 3.45 6.47 -2.02
CA LEU A 20 2.66 6.41 -3.25
C LEU A 20 3.52 6.58 -4.51
N ASN A 21 4.71 7.15 -4.38
CA ASN A 21 5.63 7.29 -5.51
C ASN A 21 6.18 5.93 -5.99
N LYS A 22 6.17 4.93 -5.10
CA LYS A 22 6.61 3.56 -5.42
C LYS A 22 5.48 2.66 -5.90
N TRP A 23 4.27 3.18 -5.98
CA TRP A 23 3.08 2.43 -6.34
C TRP A 23 2.94 2.35 -7.85
N ASN A 24 2.84 1.13 -8.39
CA ASN A 24 2.59 0.91 -9.80
C ASN A 24 1.08 0.82 -10.05
N VAL A 25 0.51 1.87 -10.65
CA VAL A 25 -0.92 1.94 -10.93
C VAL A 25 -1.21 1.26 -12.26
N PRO A 26 -2.01 0.17 -12.29
CA PRO A 26 -2.43 -0.45 -13.55
C PRO A 26 -3.30 0.49 -14.39
N LYS A 27 -3.24 0.31 -15.71
CA LYS A 27 -3.93 1.17 -16.67
C LYS A 27 -5.43 1.29 -16.42
N ILE A 28 -6.07 0.21 -15.97
CA ILE A 28 -7.52 0.22 -15.69
C ILE A 28 -7.87 1.27 -14.63
N PHE A 29 -7.04 1.42 -13.61
CA PHE A 29 -7.29 2.40 -12.55
C PHE A 29 -6.98 3.82 -13.01
N LYS A 30 -6.02 4.01 -13.91
CA LYS A 30 -5.79 5.31 -14.56
C LYS A 30 -7.02 5.74 -15.36
N TRP A 31 -7.61 4.81 -16.09
CA TRP A 31 -8.85 5.05 -16.83
C TRP A 31 -10.00 5.44 -15.90
N VAL A 32 -10.20 4.69 -14.82
CA VAL A 32 -11.26 5.01 -13.84
C VAL A 32 -11.04 6.40 -13.24
N GLN A 33 -9.81 6.71 -12.85
CA GLN A 33 -9.47 8.01 -12.26
C GLN A 33 -9.69 9.17 -13.23
N SER A 34 -9.56 8.93 -14.53
CA SER A 34 -9.74 9.96 -15.56
C SER A 34 -11.15 10.56 -15.57
N TYR A 35 -12.12 9.91 -14.94
CA TYR A 35 -13.47 10.45 -14.77
C TYR A 35 -13.57 11.47 -13.63
N GLY A 36 -12.44 11.93 -13.08
CA GLY A 36 -12.43 13.00 -12.10
C GLY A 36 -12.44 12.53 -10.65
N ILE A 37 -12.08 11.28 -10.39
CA ILE A 37 -12.05 10.74 -9.03
C ILE A 37 -10.76 11.18 -8.34
N SER A 38 -10.86 11.70 -7.11
CA SER A 38 -9.70 12.13 -6.35
C SER A 38 -8.82 10.94 -5.94
N GLN A 39 -7.54 11.20 -5.71
CA GLN A 39 -6.59 10.18 -5.23
C GLN A 39 -7.08 9.53 -3.93
N SER A 40 -7.55 10.33 -2.97
CA SER A 40 -8.03 9.80 -1.70
C SER A 40 -9.21 8.85 -1.87
N GLU A 41 -10.13 9.17 -2.78
CA GLU A 41 -11.26 8.30 -3.07
C GLU A 41 -10.83 7.02 -3.81
N MET A 42 -9.87 7.14 -4.73
CA MET A 42 -9.30 5.96 -5.41
C MET A 42 -8.70 4.98 -4.39
N LEU A 43 -7.91 5.48 -3.44
CA LEU A 43 -7.27 4.65 -2.42
C LEU A 43 -8.26 4.07 -1.41
N ARG A 44 -9.39 4.72 -1.20
CA ARG A 44 -10.44 4.24 -0.30
C ARG A 44 -11.29 3.16 -0.97
N THR A 45 -11.66 3.37 -2.21
CA THR A 45 -12.66 2.56 -2.92
C THR A 45 -12.05 1.36 -3.63
N PHE A 46 -10.87 1.54 -4.23
CA PHE A 46 -10.25 0.52 -5.09
C PHE A 46 -8.92 0.04 -4.51
N ASN A 47 -8.50 -1.17 -4.90
CA ASN A 47 -7.19 -1.69 -4.54
C ASN A 47 -6.04 -1.05 -5.34
N CYS A 48 -6.35 -0.35 -6.41
CA CYS A 48 -5.41 0.34 -7.29
C CYS A 48 -4.25 -0.53 -7.77
N GLY A 49 -4.50 -1.86 -7.86
CA GLY A 49 -3.55 -2.82 -8.40
C GLY A 49 -2.96 -3.79 -7.37
N TYR A 50 -3.06 -3.50 -6.07
CA TYR A 50 -2.56 -4.42 -5.05
C TYR A 50 -3.72 -5.12 -4.36
N GLY A 51 -3.95 -6.38 -4.74
CA GLY A 51 -5.03 -7.18 -4.17
C GLY A 51 -4.70 -7.74 -2.80
N MET A 52 -3.43 -7.76 -2.41
CA MET A 52 -2.99 -8.27 -1.11
C MET A 52 -1.80 -7.46 -0.60
N VAL A 53 -1.81 -7.15 0.68
CA VAL A 53 -0.71 -6.49 1.38
C VAL A 53 -0.19 -7.44 2.45
N VAL A 54 1.13 -7.60 2.50
CA VAL A 54 1.80 -8.46 3.48
C VAL A 54 2.63 -7.58 4.40
N ILE A 55 2.48 -7.79 5.71
CA ILE A 55 3.27 -7.12 6.74
C ILE A 55 4.24 -8.14 7.30
N ILE A 56 5.54 -7.86 7.20
CA ILE A 56 6.58 -8.76 7.67
C ILE A 56 7.65 -8.01 8.46
N GLU A 57 8.30 -8.71 9.38
CA GLU A 57 9.46 -8.18 10.07
C GLU A 57 10.63 -7.99 9.10
N LYS A 58 11.39 -6.93 9.28
CA LYS A 58 12.55 -6.61 8.45
C LYS A 58 13.55 -7.77 8.39
N SER A 59 13.76 -8.45 9.53
CA SER A 59 14.67 -9.60 9.63
C SER A 59 14.24 -10.79 8.77
N LYS A 60 12.97 -10.88 8.39
CA LYS A 60 12.43 -11.97 7.59
C LYS A 60 12.27 -11.63 6.12
N PHE A 61 12.73 -10.45 5.72
CA PHE A 61 12.54 -9.99 4.33
C PHE A 61 13.24 -10.89 3.32
N ASN A 62 14.48 -11.33 3.60
CA ASN A 62 15.21 -12.21 2.69
C ASN A 62 14.49 -13.56 2.49
N LYS A 63 13.96 -14.11 3.56
CA LYS A 63 13.17 -15.35 3.50
C LYS A 63 11.91 -15.15 2.63
N PHE A 64 11.24 -14.01 2.80
CA PHE A 64 10.09 -13.65 1.98
C PHE A 64 10.46 -13.53 0.50
N LYS A 65 11.55 -12.82 0.18
CA LYS A 65 12.02 -12.69 -1.21
C LYS A 65 12.26 -14.04 -1.86
N ASN A 66 12.93 -14.94 -1.15
CA ASN A 66 13.24 -16.27 -1.67
C ASN A 66 11.96 -17.08 -1.91
N LEU A 67 10.99 -16.97 -1.01
CA LEU A 67 9.70 -17.65 -1.15
C LEU A 67 8.93 -17.13 -2.36
N MET A 68 8.89 -15.82 -2.56
CA MET A 68 8.23 -15.20 -3.70
C MET A 68 8.88 -15.63 -5.02
N LYS A 69 10.22 -15.64 -5.06
CA LYS A 69 10.96 -16.10 -6.22
C LYS A 69 10.67 -17.57 -6.54
N LYS A 70 10.66 -18.42 -5.51
CA LYS A 70 10.35 -19.85 -5.67
C LYS A 70 8.98 -20.06 -6.31
N HIS A 71 7.98 -19.28 -5.92
CA HIS A 71 6.62 -19.39 -6.43
C HIS A 71 6.33 -18.50 -7.64
N LYS A 72 7.35 -17.83 -8.18
CA LYS A 72 7.25 -16.92 -9.33
C LYS A 72 6.21 -15.81 -9.12
N LEU A 73 6.16 -15.27 -7.92
CA LEU A 73 5.25 -14.18 -7.56
C LEU A 73 6.00 -12.85 -7.48
N GLY A 74 5.41 -11.82 -8.07
CA GLY A 74 5.92 -10.46 -7.95
C GLY A 74 5.45 -9.79 -6.66
N TYR A 75 6.18 -8.79 -6.23
CA TYR A 75 5.79 -7.95 -5.09
C TYR A 75 6.45 -6.57 -5.22
N ASP A 76 5.85 -5.59 -4.57
CA ASP A 76 6.44 -4.26 -4.46
C ASP A 76 6.46 -3.87 -2.99
N LYS A 77 7.57 -3.28 -2.55
CA LYS A 77 7.64 -2.68 -1.22
C LYS A 77 7.02 -1.28 -1.31
N ILE A 78 5.87 -1.11 -0.68
CA ILE A 78 5.12 0.15 -0.77
C ILE A 78 5.16 0.99 0.51
N GLY A 79 5.71 0.46 1.61
CA GLY A 79 5.73 1.23 2.84
C GLY A 79 6.43 0.52 3.98
N VAL A 80 6.34 1.17 5.12
CA VAL A 80 6.92 0.69 6.38
C VAL A 80 5.94 0.91 7.52
N LEU A 81 6.10 0.16 8.59
CA LEU A 81 5.39 0.39 9.84
C LEU A 81 6.30 1.14 10.79
N LEU A 82 5.75 2.13 11.45
CA LEU A 82 6.46 2.96 12.43
C LEU A 82 5.76 2.86 13.79
N ASN A 83 6.55 2.91 14.86
CA ASN A 83 5.99 3.06 16.19
C ASN A 83 5.33 4.43 16.30
N SER A 84 4.12 4.45 16.84
CA SER A 84 3.35 5.68 17.01
C SER A 84 2.60 5.63 18.31
N GLN A 85 2.68 6.71 19.09
CA GLN A 85 1.85 6.85 20.28
C GLN A 85 0.46 7.31 19.84
N LYS A 86 -0.55 6.52 20.14
CA LYS A 86 -1.99 6.83 19.98
C LYS A 86 -2.33 7.87 18.91
N SER A 87 -1.93 7.63 17.67
CA SER A 87 -2.35 8.46 16.57
C SER A 87 -3.75 8.05 16.13
N LYS A 88 -4.65 9.03 15.95
CA LYS A 88 -5.97 8.78 15.35
C LYS A 88 -5.83 8.33 13.90
N LYS A 89 -4.76 8.72 13.22
CA LYS A 89 -4.46 8.29 11.86
C LYS A 89 -3.46 7.14 11.90
N ARG A 90 -3.94 5.98 11.54
CA ARG A 90 -3.16 4.73 11.53
C ARG A 90 -2.45 4.50 10.19
N ILE A 91 -2.74 5.30 9.18
CA ILE A 91 -2.12 5.25 7.86
C ILE A 91 -1.77 6.66 7.39
N LYS A 92 -0.56 6.81 6.86
CA LYS A 92 -0.09 8.06 6.26
C LYS A 92 0.39 7.77 4.84
N PHE A 93 -0.05 8.57 3.89
CA PHE A 93 0.40 8.49 2.51
C PHE A 93 1.44 9.58 2.23
N ILE A 94 2.54 9.21 1.59
CA ILE A 94 3.59 10.12 1.14
C ILE A 94 3.58 10.12 -0.39
N GLY A 95 3.72 11.31 -0.99
CA GLY A 95 3.78 11.45 -2.43
C GLY A 95 2.42 11.31 -3.10
N LYS A 96 2.44 10.97 -4.36
CA LYS A 96 1.22 10.89 -5.19
C LYS A 96 1.26 9.67 -6.09
N LEU A 97 0.10 9.08 -6.32
CA LEU A 97 -0.07 8.07 -7.35
C LEU A 97 0.10 8.70 -8.73
N ASN A 98 0.79 8.01 -9.61
CA ASN A 98 0.93 8.44 -11.00
C ASN A 98 -0.20 7.85 -11.83
N PHE A 99 -1.21 8.68 -12.15
CA PHE A 99 -2.31 8.31 -13.02
C PHE A 99 -2.07 8.68 -14.49
N ASN A 100 -0.95 9.28 -14.79
CA ASN A 100 -0.57 9.61 -16.16
C ASN A 100 0.02 8.39 -16.88
N ASP A 101 -0.18 8.34 -18.17
CA ASP A 101 0.41 7.28 -19.00
C ASP A 101 1.91 7.50 -19.21
#